data_7b37dc38f5ad58091966df713c43f26f
#
_entry.id   7b37dc38f5ad58091966df713c43f26f
#
_cell.length_a   1.000
_cell.length_b   1.000
_cell.length_c   1.000
_cell.angle_alpha   90.00
_cell.angle_beta   90.00
_cell.angle_gamma   90.00
#
_symmetry.space_group_name_H-M   'P 1'
#
loop_
_entity.id
_entity.type
_entity.pdbx_description
1 polymer ?
#
loop_
_entity_poly.entity_id
_entity_poly.type
_entity_poly.pdbx_seq_one_letter_code
_entity_poly.pdbx_strand_id
1 'polypeptide(L)'
;MNTQNEITSIVLDKIKNIRAWAHQGQTSPHKFVLLLSITTLYDQNPRRLNQFPLGDELENIFLSTWKTYVHSITPHIGLIELPYYHLQNDGFWKLKIKSDKIERFKFYEDSPVHRLTRKRLIETTEYGFLSDDID
;
A
#
# COMPACT_ATOMS: atom_id res chain seq x y z
N MET A 1 2.77 -20.15 12.25
CA MET A 1 3.52 -19.09 11.55
C MET A 1 3.25 -19.18 10.06
N ASN A 2 2.80 -18.11 9.45
CA ASN A 2 2.50 -18.11 8.02
C ASN A 2 3.77 -18.13 7.19
N THR A 3 3.81 -18.98 6.18
CA THR A 3 4.91 -19.02 5.23
C THR A 3 4.77 -17.89 4.23
N GLN A 4 5.83 -17.63 3.47
CA GLN A 4 5.78 -16.65 2.37
C GLN A 4 4.70 -17.03 1.35
N ASN A 5 4.53 -18.33 1.08
CA ASN A 5 3.51 -18.79 0.14
C ASN A 5 2.10 -18.49 0.65
N GLU A 6 1.87 -18.64 1.95
CA GLU A 6 0.58 -18.34 2.56
C GLU A 6 0.28 -16.86 2.46
N ILE A 7 1.27 -16.01 2.75
CA ILE A 7 1.10 -14.55 2.64
C ILE A 7 0.81 -14.16 1.20
N THR A 8 1.54 -14.73 0.24
CA THR A 8 1.31 -14.45 -1.18
C THR A 8 -0.10 -14.86 -1.60
N SER A 9 -0.57 -16.02 -1.12
CA SER A 9 -1.91 -16.49 -1.42
C SER A 9 -2.98 -15.53 -0.88
N ILE A 10 -2.77 -15.04 0.35
CA ILE A 10 -3.68 -14.07 0.96
C ILE A 10 -3.74 -12.79 0.12
N VAL A 11 -2.57 -12.30 -0.31
CA VAL A 11 -2.49 -11.10 -1.14
C VAL A 11 -3.23 -11.29 -2.45
N LEU A 12 -3.01 -12.43 -3.12
CA LEU A 12 -3.66 -12.70 -4.40
C LEU A 12 -5.18 -12.73 -4.26
N ASP A 13 -5.69 -13.33 -3.19
CA ASP A 13 -7.13 -13.37 -2.94
C ASP A 13 -7.68 -11.96 -2.72
N LYS A 14 -6.96 -11.14 -1.97
CA LYS A 14 -7.38 -9.74 -1.73
C LYS A 14 -7.38 -8.94 -3.01
N ILE A 15 -6.36 -9.13 -3.85
CA ILE A 15 -6.28 -8.43 -5.14
C ILE A 15 -7.45 -8.82 -6.04
N LYS A 16 -7.82 -10.09 -6.08
CA LYS A 16 -8.97 -10.56 -6.86
C LYS A 16 -10.26 -9.88 -6.40
N ASN A 17 -10.45 -9.78 -5.10
CA ASN A 17 -11.64 -9.13 -4.55
C ASN A 17 -11.67 -7.64 -4.90
N ILE A 18 -10.54 -6.96 -4.85
CA ILE A 18 -10.45 -5.54 -5.19
C ILE A 18 -10.66 -5.33 -6.69
N ARG A 19 -10.17 -6.24 -7.54
CA ARG A 19 -10.43 -6.16 -8.98
C ARG A 19 -11.92 -6.24 -9.28
N ALA A 20 -12.62 -7.19 -8.64
CA ALA A 20 -14.04 -7.33 -8.83
C ALA A 20 -14.78 -6.06 -8.42
N TRP A 21 -14.33 -5.45 -7.33
CA TRP A 21 -14.92 -4.22 -6.81
C TRP A 21 -14.61 -3.03 -7.73
N ALA A 22 -13.38 -2.95 -8.22
CA ALA A 22 -12.96 -1.88 -9.15
C ALA A 22 -13.74 -1.93 -10.46
N HIS A 23 -14.07 -3.13 -10.92
CA HIS A 23 -14.88 -3.33 -12.12
C HIS A 23 -16.28 -2.71 -11.99
N GLN A 24 -16.75 -2.56 -10.76
CA GLN A 24 -18.03 -1.91 -10.48
C GLN A 24 -17.89 -0.40 -10.33
N GLY A 25 -16.71 0.15 -10.59
CA GLY A 25 -16.46 1.58 -10.49
C GLY A 25 -16.37 2.11 -9.07
N GLN A 26 -16.16 1.23 -8.11
CA GLN A 26 -16.24 1.59 -6.69
C GLN A 26 -14.88 1.87 -6.06
N THR A 27 -13.78 1.46 -6.69
CA THR A 27 -12.45 1.53 -6.09
C THR A 27 -11.54 2.48 -6.85
N SER A 28 -10.78 3.26 -6.11
CA SER A 28 -9.72 4.09 -6.67
C SER A 28 -8.63 3.19 -7.28
N PRO A 29 -8.11 3.53 -8.47
CA PRO A 29 -7.03 2.77 -9.06
C PRO A 29 -5.76 2.77 -8.20
N HIS A 30 -5.63 3.71 -7.29
CA HIS A 30 -4.45 3.81 -6.42
C HIS A 30 -4.24 2.54 -5.58
N LYS A 31 -5.30 2.04 -4.95
CA LYS A 31 -5.20 0.82 -4.12
C LYS A 31 -4.85 -0.39 -4.97
N PHE A 32 -5.47 -0.51 -6.13
CA PHE A 32 -5.20 -1.60 -7.05
C PHE A 32 -3.74 -1.60 -7.49
N VAL A 33 -3.22 -0.43 -7.87
CA VAL A 33 -1.83 -0.31 -8.33
C VAL A 33 -0.85 -0.64 -7.20
N LEU A 34 -1.14 -0.22 -5.96
CA LEU A 34 -0.27 -0.57 -4.84
C LEU A 34 -0.23 -2.08 -4.62
N LEU A 35 -1.37 -2.75 -4.68
CA LEU A 35 -1.42 -4.20 -4.50
C LEU A 35 -0.69 -4.94 -5.61
N LEU A 36 -0.83 -4.48 -6.86
CA LEU A 36 -0.07 -5.05 -7.97
C LEU A 36 1.44 -4.83 -7.77
N SER A 37 1.82 -3.68 -7.25
CA SER A 37 3.23 -3.38 -6.97
C SER A 37 3.80 -4.36 -5.95
N ILE A 38 3.04 -4.62 -4.88
CA ILE A 38 3.45 -5.58 -3.84
C ILE A 38 3.60 -6.97 -4.44
N THR A 39 2.63 -7.40 -5.27
CA THR A 39 2.69 -8.69 -5.94
C THR A 39 3.92 -8.79 -6.83
N THR A 40 4.23 -7.72 -7.57
CA THR A 40 5.42 -7.69 -8.43
C THR A 40 6.69 -7.88 -7.62
N LEU A 41 6.80 -7.22 -6.48
CA LEU A 41 7.97 -7.37 -5.62
C LEU A 41 8.14 -8.81 -5.12
N TYR A 42 7.03 -9.47 -4.76
CA TYR A 42 7.09 -10.88 -4.38
C TYR A 42 7.44 -11.80 -5.55
N ASP A 43 6.96 -11.48 -6.75
CA ASP A 43 7.32 -12.24 -7.95
C ASP A 43 8.82 -12.14 -8.23
N GLN A 44 9.40 -10.96 -8.02
CA GLN A 44 10.83 -10.74 -8.21
C GLN A 44 11.68 -11.42 -7.14
N ASN A 45 11.15 -11.51 -5.93
CA ASN A 45 11.85 -12.16 -4.82
C ASN A 45 10.82 -12.78 -3.86
N PRO A 46 10.47 -14.05 -4.06
CA PRO A 46 9.49 -14.73 -3.21
C PRO A 46 9.89 -14.85 -1.75
N ARG A 47 11.17 -14.65 -1.44
CA ARG A 47 11.68 -14.77 -0.08
C ARG A 47 11.80 -13.44 0.64
N ARG A 48 11.38 -12.34 0.01
CA ARG A 48 11.50 -11.04 0.64
C ARG A 48 10.68 -10.96 1.92
N LEU A 49 11.13 -10.10 2.84
CA LEU A 49 10.38 -9.85 4.07
C LEU A 49 9.07 -9.15 3.76
N ASN A 50 8.07 -9.40 4.59
CA ASN A 50 6.77 -8.74 4.52
C ASN A 50 6.89 -7.33 5.12
N GLN A 51 7.71 -6.50 4.50
CA GLN A 51 8.00 -5.14 4.91
C GLN A 51 8.18 -4.29 3.66
N PHE A 52 7.37 -3.24 3.55
CA PHE A 52 7.38 -2.37 2.37
C PHE A 52 7.54 -0.92 2.81
N PRO A 53 8.80 -0.48 3.02
CA PRO A 53 9.04 0.92 3.36
C PRO A 53 8.61 1.83 2.22
N LEU A 54 8.11 3.01 2.55
CA LEU A 54 7.81 4.01 1.54
C LEU A 54 9.14 4.65 1.11
N GLY A 55 9.63 4.25 -0.04
CA GLY A 55 10.91 4.68 -0.56
C GLY A 55 11.07 4.29 -2.02
N ASP A 56 12.30 4.36 -2.52
CA ASP A 56 12.58 4.24 -3.96
C ASP A 56 12.12 2.92 -4.55
N GLU A 57 12.34 1.81 -3.88
CA GLU A 57 11.97 0.51 -4.41
C GLU A 57 10.48 0.43 -4.69
N LEU A 58 9.68 0.69 -3.66
CA LEU A 58 8.23 0.60 -3.79
C LEU A 58 7.68 1.65 -4.74
N GLU A 59 8.19 2.87 -4.65
CA GLU A 59 7.71 3.97 -5.49
C GLU A 59 8.00 3.74 -6.96
N ASN A 60 9.17 3.20 -7.29
CA ASN A 60 9.53 2.94 -8.69
C ASN A 60 8.62 1.87 -9.29
N ILE A 61 8.34 0.81 -8.55
CA ILE A 61 7.41 -0.23 -9.00
C ILE A 61 5.99 0.35 -9.12
N PHE A 62 5.58 1.17 -8.16
CA PHE A 62 4.26 1.81 -8.18
C PHE A 62 4.08 2.68 -9.43
N LEU A 63 5.06 3.53 -9.73
CA LEU A 63 4.98 4.41 -10.89
C LEU A 63 4.96 3.63 -12.20
N SER A 64 5.79 2.60 -12.30
CA SER A 64 5.83 1.73 -13.47
C SER A 64 4.49 1.03 -13.68
N THR A 65 3.92 0.50 -12.61
CA THR A 65 2.62 -0.17 -12.64
C THR A 65 1.50 0.81 -12.98
N TRP A 66 1.55 2.00 -12.40
CA TRP A 66 0.58 3.06 -12.70
C TRP A 66 0.56 3.37 -14.19
N LYS A 67 1.72 3.59 -14.79
CA LYS A 67 1.83 3.90 -16.21
C LYS A 67 1.27 2.78 -17.09
N THR A 68 1.44 1.54 -16.67
CA THR A 68 0.98 0.39 -17.45
C THR A 68 -0.54 0.26 -17.41
N TYR A 69 -1.16 0.45 -16.25
CA TYR A 69 -2.57 0.11 -16.05
C TYR A 69 -3.51 1.32 -16.02
N VAL A 70 -3.01 2.52 -15.77
CA VAL A 70 -3.85 3.70 -15.58
C VAL A 70 -3.60 4.80 -16.61
N HIS A 71 -2.64 4.60 -17.49
CA HIS A 71 -2.12 5.61 -18.41
C HIS A 71 -3.18 6.31 -19.25
N SER A 72 -4.29 5.65 -19.56
CA SER A 72 -5.30 6.18 -20.46
C SER A 72 -6.48 6.82 -19.73
N ILE A 73 -6.52 6.76 -18.40
CA ILE A 73 -7.72 7.11 -17.66
C ILE A 73 -7.61 8.48 -17.00
N THR A 74 -6.42 8.88 -16.59
CA THR A 74 -6.25 10.12 -15.85
C THR A 74 -4.91 10.76 -16.20
N PRO A 75 -4.87 12.10 -16.33
CA PRO A 75 -3.62 12.82 -16.52
C PRO A 75 -2.82 12.93 -15.21
N HIS A 76 -3.38 12.53 -14.09
CA HIS A 76 -2.69 12.65 -12.79
C HIS A 76 -1.68 11.53 -12.61
N ILE A 77 -0.53 11.89 -12.07
CA ILE A 77 0.45 10.91 -11.63
C ILE A 77 -0.08 10.30 -10.34
N GLY A 78 0.00 8.98 -10.24
CA GLY A 78 -0.44 8.30 -9.03
C GLY A 78 0.38 8.75 -7.83
N LEU A 79 -0.32 9.15 -6.77
CA LEU A 79 0.31 9.53 -5.52
C LEU A 79 0.27 8.32 -4.59
N ILE A 80 1.41 7.68 -4.41
CA ILE A 80 1.50 6.44 -3.63
C ILE A 80 1.10 6.63 -2.17
N GLU A 81 1.31 7.83 -1.63
CA GLU A 81 0.97 8.09 -0.23
C GLU A 81 -0.51 7.89 0.06
N LEU A 82 -1.38 8.09 -0.91
CA LEU A 82 -2.81 7.91 -0.71
C LEU A 82 -3.16 6.44 -0.43
N PRO A 83 -2.84 5.49 -1.33
CA PRO A 83 -3.16 4.09 -1.04
C PRO A 83 -2.29 3.51 0.08
N TYR A 84 -1.06 4.01 0.22
CA TYR A 84 -0.16 3.53 1.28
C TYR A 84 -0.79 3.74 2.65
N TYR A 85 -1.47 4.86 2.86
CA TYR A 85 -2.17 5.12 4.10
C TYR A 85 -3.55 4.48 4.13
N HIS A 86 -4.35 4.69 3.08
CA HIS A 86 -5.78 4.34 3.10
C HIS A 86 -6.06 2.85 2.94
N LEU A 87 -5.10 2.07 2.43
CA LEU A 87 -5.28 0.63 2.29
C LEU A 87 -5.50 -0.05 3.64
N GLN A 88 -5.11 0.60 4.74
CA GLN A 88 -5.39 0.11 6.09
C GLN A 88 -6.88 -0.14 6.32
N ASN A 89 -7.74 0.62 5.65
CA ASN A 89 -9.18 0.51 5.79
C ASN A 89 -9.73 -0.82 5.27
N ASP A 90 -8.98 -1.53 4.46
CA ASP A 90 -9.41 -2.81 3.89
C ASP A 90 -9.05 -4.01 4.78
N GLY A 91 -8.36 -3.78 5.90
CA GLY A 91 -8.16 -4.76 6.96
C GLY A 91 -6.97 -5.69 6.83
N PHE A 92 -6.30 -5.71 5.68
CA PHE A 92 -5.16 -6.62 5.45
C PHE A 92 -3.82 -5.91 5.27
N TRP A 93 -3.81 -4.60 5.41
CA TRP A 93 -2.61 -3.77 5.29
C TRP A 93 -2.47 -2.92 6.54
N LYS A 94 -1.28 -2.91 7.10
CA LYS A 94 -0.99 -2.11 8.30
C LYS A 94 0.31 -1.36 8.13
N LEU A 95 0.44 -0.26 8.87
CA LEU A 95 1.66 0.53 8.90
C LEU A 95 2.36 0.34 10.24
N LYS A 96 3.67 0.10 10.18
CA LYS A 96 4.50 0.07 11.37
C LYS A 96 4.98 1.49 11.65
N ILE A 97 4.47 2.09 12.71
CA ILE A 97 4.84 3.45 13.09
C ILE A 97 6.14 3.40 13.89
N LYS A 98 7.04 4.34 13.63
CA LYS A 98 8.28 4.45 14.40
C LYS A 98 7.93 4.70 15.87
N SER A 99 8.61 3.99 16.77
CA SER A 99 8.27 4.02 18.19
C SER A 99 8.40 5.41 18.81
N ASP A 100 9.29 6.25 18.29
CA ASP A 100 9.48 7.61 18.77
C ASP A 100 8.64 8.64 18.01
N LYS A 101 7.79 8.20 17.09
CA LYS A 101 6.97 9.06 16.24
C LYS A 101 5.47 8.80 16.35
N ILE A 102 5.04 8.00 17.30
CA ILE A 102 3.63 7.63 17.43
C ILE A 102 2.76 8.86 17.64
N GLU A 103 3.19 9.77 18.52
CA GLU A 103 2.42 11.00 18.79
C GLU A 103 2.40 11.92 17.57
N ARG A 104 3.53 12.01 16.86
CA ARG A 104 3.62 12.84 15.66
C ARG A 104 2.71 12.31 14.56
N PHE A 105 2.69 10.99 14.36
CA PHE A 105 1.82 10.35 13.39
C PHE A 105 0.36 10.67 13.71
N LYS A 106 -0.03 10.52 14.97
CA LYS A 106 -1.40 10.78 15.39
C LYS A 106 -1.77 12.25 15.21
N PHE A 107 -0.84 13.14 15.48
CA PHE A 107 -1.05 14.57 15.26
C PHE A 107 -1.39 14.85 13.80
N TYR A 108 -0.62 14.30 12.87
CA TYR A 108 -0.90 14.47 11.44
C TYR A 108 -2.22 13.85 11.06
N GLU A 109 -2.51 12.67 11.58
CA GLU A 109 -3.71 11.93 11.25
C GLU A 109 -4.98 12.65 11.70
N ASP A 110 -4.95 13.24 12.89
CA ASP A 110 -6.10 13.88 13.48
C ASP A 110 -6.33 15.31 12.97
N SER A 111 -5.36 15.88 12.29
CA SER A 111 -5.46 17.28 11.86
C SER A 111 -6.05 17.38 10.45
N PRO A 112 -7.16 18.14 10.28
CA PRO A 112 -7.73 18.31 8.95
C PRO A 112 -6.83 19.14 8.01
N VAL A 113 -5.89 19.90 8.57
CA VAL A 113 -4.98 20.75 7.80
C VAL A 113 -3.67 20.01 7.47
N HIS A 114 -3.25 19.11 8.34
CA HIS A 114 -1.97 18.42 8.20
C HIS A 114 -2.19 16.99 7.68
N ARG A 115 -2.29 16.87 6.37
CA ARG A 115 -2.45 15.55 5.76
C ARG A 115 -1.19 14.71 5.92
N LEU A 116 -1.38 13.39 5.86
CA LEU A 116 -0.25 12.47 5.83
C LEU A 116 0.31 12.45 4.41
N THR A 117 1.18 13.41 4.13
CA THR A 117 1.90 13.49 2.87
C THR A 117 2.98 12.40 2.82
N ARG A 118 3.56 12.21 1.62
CA ARG A 118 4.68 11.27 1.45
C ARG A 118 5.79 11.55 2.46
N LYS A 119 6.18 12.81 2.60
CA LYS A 119 7.24 13.21 3.52
C LYS A 119 6.91 12.86 4.97
N ARG A 120 5.67 13.08 5.38
CA ARG A 120 5.23 12.81 6.76
C ARG A 120 5.11 11.32 7.01
N LEU A 121 4.70 10.54 6.02
CA LEU A 121 4.67 9.09 6.14
C LEU A 121 6.09 8.53 6.28
N ILE A 122 7.04 9.02 5.49
CA ILE A 122 8.43 8.59 5.61
C ILE A 122 8.98 8.95 6.98
N GLU A 123 8.63 10.13 7.48
CA GLU A 123 9.07 10.58 8.80
C GLU A 123 8.59 9.67 9.93
N THR A 124 7.36 9.17 9.84
CA THR A 124 6.68 8.53 10.97
C THR A 124 6.54 7.03 10.86
N THR A 125 6.71 6.44 9.67
CA THR A 125 6.53 4.99 9.49
C THR A 125 7.84 4.30 9.16
N GLU A 126 7.98 3.04 9.63
CA GLU A 126 9.10 2.20 9.26
C GLU A 126 8.79 1.47 7.95
N TYR A 127 7.60 0.89 7.85
CA TYR A 127 7.17 0.16 6.65
C TYR A 127 5.68 -0.12 6.74
N GLY A 128 5.11 -0.48 5.58
CA GLY A 128 3.79 -1.10 5.55
C GLY A 128 3.96 -2.61 5.45
N PHE A 129 2.97 -3.36 5.85
CA PHE A 129 3.04 -4.81 5.80
C PHE A 129 1.66 -5.43 5.64
N LEU A 130 1.64 -6.65 5.09
CA LEU A 130 0.41 -7.41 4.93
C LEU A 130 0.10 -8.14 6.22
N SER A 131 -1.16 -8.08 6.62
CA SER A 131 -1.63 -8.72 7.84
C SER A 131 -2.77 -9.66 7.48
N ASP A 132 -2.76 -10.86 8.05
CA ASP A 132 -3.86 -11.80 7.93
C ASP A 132 -4.84 -11.66 9.09
N ASP A 133 -4.62 -10.64 9.91
CA ASP A 133 -5.45 -10.33 11.08
C ASP A 133 -6.72 -9.65 10.58
N ILE A 134 -7.61 -10.44 10.04
CA ILE A 134 -8.89 -9.96 9.51
C ILE A 134 -9.91 -10.05 10.62
N ASP A 135 -10.25 -8.93 11.18
CA ASP A 135 -11.36 -8.87 12.10
C ASP A 135 -12.64 -8.50 11.36
#